data_5051d281ce508ff6cae5f031740945f2
#
_entry.id   5051d281ce508ff6cae5f031740945f2
#
_cell.length_a   1.000
_cell.length_b   1.000
_cell.length_c   1.000
_cell.angle_alpha   90.00
_cell.angle_beta   90.00
_cell.angle_gamma   90.00
#
_symmetry.space_group_name_H-M   'P 1'
#
loop_
_entity.id
_entity.type
_entity.pdbx_description
1 polymer ?
#
loop_
_entity_poly.entity_id
_entity_poly.type
_entity_poly.pdbx_seq_one_letter_code
_entity_poly.pdbx_strand_id
1 'polypeptide(L)'
;MKLNEKLGIIVGIALKHKVVPALFGDPGIGKSSWLEALAEKEGTKCFTVACNQLGDKTDLTGARTVPVDKNQQDWKQVFFPHADIYDAITYAEQHPQEHPKLLLDEYNRTTADVTSAVLSIITTKTIGNKRIPKNLDILIAGNDKGNIASLDEASISRTLVMDVEPDTPTFLALHTDLHPVLREVLTANTDYIFGRHSELLASMNQDGEDDDMSTDYEVYGMDSTIDQITTPRTIKYLSDILNHMPSDLITSLMNTTVTLKRYPDVVCSELDEIIFGAVGYTKFGDEVTKRFPTYMAQQAGTTQQQGQGFIIPRPPIVDELRSMSSYTEIENAVSALDHRAKSVLLQFALTDAEDNKDIIKACMSTIEEIDENGYSIVIHPEVATTLLNVAVGGLFDKENFDFARSFKNSAGNYFRNLPTA
;
A
#
# COMPACT_ATOMS: atom_id res chain seq x y z
N MET A 1 -0.69 -17.59 -6.09
CA MET A 1 -0.61 -17.12 -7.51
C MET A 1 -0.86 -15.62 -7.56
N LYS A 2 -0.22 -14.88 -8.49
CA LYS A 2 -0.44 -13.42 -8.62
C LYS A 2 -1.75 -13.11 -9.35
N LEU A 3 -2.45 -12.06 -8.94
CA LEU A 3 -3.66 -11.54 -9.57
C LEU A 3 -3.32 -10.85 -10.90
N ASN A 4 -3.04 -11.63 -11.94
CA ASN A 4 -2.56 -11.15 -13.24
C ASN A 4 -3.23 -11.90 -14.41
N GLU A 5 -2.76 -11.65 -15.63
CA GLU A 5 -3.32 -12.24 -16.84
C GLU A 5 -3.23 -13.78 -16.87
N LYS A 6 -2.16 -14.37 -16.32
CA LYS A 6 -2.02 -15.84 -16.25
C LYS A 6 -3.13 -16.48 -15.41
N LEU A 7 -3.44 -15.86 -14.26
CA LEU A 7 -4.56 -16.30 -13.44
C LEU A 7 -5.89 -16.18 -14.21
N GLY A 8 -6.09 -15.09 -14.96
CA GLY A 8 -7.29 -14.89 -15.78
C GLY A 8 -7.47 -16.02 -16.82
N ILE A 9 -6.40 -16.44 -17.46
CA ILE A 9 -6.44 -17.58 -18.40
C ILE A 9 -6.87 -18.87 -17.67
N ILE A 10 -6.30 -19.15 -16.48
CA ILE A 10 -6.61 -20.36 -15.70
C ILE A 10 -8.07 -20.31 -15.23
N VAL A 11 -8.53 -19.18 -14.71
CA VAL A 11 -9.93 -18.96 -14.33
C VAL A 11 -10.86 -19.19 -15.51
N GLY A 12 -10.55 -18.61 -16.68
CA GLY A 12 -11.34 -18.82 -17.91
C GLY A 12 -11.41 -20.28 -18.35
N ILE A 13 -10.29 -21.02 -18.25
CA ILE A 13 -10.27 -22.46 -18.56
C ILE A 13 -11.15 -23.23 -17.56
N ALA A 14 -11.04 -22.96 -16.26
CA ALA A 14 -11.85 -23.61 -15.23
C ALA A 14 -13.35 -23.39 -15.48
N LEU A 15 -13.75 -22.15 -15.72
CA LEU A 15 -15.16 -21.79 -16.01
C LEU A 15 -15.68 -22.47 -17.28
N LYS A 16 -14.88 -22.56 -18.33
CA LYS A 16 -15.23 -23.28 -19.57
C LYS A 16 -15.52 -24.75 -19.30
N HIS A 17 -14.81 -25.35 -18.36
CA HIS A 17 -15.01 -26.75 -17.95
C HIS A 17 -16.00 -26.90 -16.78
N LYS A 18 -16.71 -25.81 -16.40
CA LYS A 18 -17.73 -25.82 -15.33
C LYS A 18 -17.16 -26.13 -13.93
N VAL A 19 -15.86 -25.93 -13.76
CA VAL A 19 -15.21 -25.94 -12.45
C VAL A 19 -15.33 -24.54 -11.84
N VAL A 20 -15.74 -24.44 -10.60
CA VAL A 20 -15.89 -23.15 -9.89
C VAL A 20 -14.53 -22.71 -9.32
N PRO A 21 -13.94 -21.61 -9.80
CA PRO A 21 -12.73 -21.07 -9.20
C PRO A 21 -13.04 -20.46 -7.83
N ALA A 22 -12.17 -20.72 -6.87
CA ALA A 22 -12.22 -20.17 -5.52
C ALA A 22 -10.88 -19.50 -5.18
N LEU A 23 -10.88 -18.17 -5.11
CA LEU A 23 -9.70 -17.36 -4.87
C LEU A 23 -9.60 -17.02 -3.38
N PHE A 24 -8.54 -17.48 -2.73
CA PHE A 24 -8.23 -17.17 -1.34
C PHE A 24 -6.97 -16.35 -1.22
N GLY A 25 -6.90 -15.47 -0.26
CA GLY A 25 -5.73 -14.64 0.00
C GLY A 25 -6.03 -13.53 0.99
N ASP A 26 -5.02 -12.76 1.36
CA ASP A 26 -5.13 -11.69 2.34
C ASP A 26 -6.26 -10.69 2.01
N PRO A 27 -6.91 -10.09 3.01
CA PRO A 27 -7.92 -9.06 2.79
C PRO A 27 -7.29 -7.81 2.15
N GLY A 28 -8.03 -7.17 1.24
CA GLY A 28 -7.58 -5.90 0.62
C GLY A 28 -6.61 -6.05 -0.56
N ILE A 29 -6.23 -7.27 -0.97
CA ILE A 29 -5.32 -7.48 -2.12
C ILE A 29 -5.97 -7.27 -3.49
N GLY A 30 -7.29 -7.00 -3.54
CA GLY A 30 -7.98 -6.65 -4.78
C GLY A 30 -8.65 -7.82 -5.50
N LYS A 31 -8.96 -8.95 -4.83
CA LYS A 31 -9.61 -10.13 -5.45
C LYS A 31 -10.88 -9.76 -6.21
N SER A 32 -11.82 -9.09 -5.56
CA SER A 32 -13.12 -8.72 -6.13
C SER A 32 -12.96 -7.73 -7.29
N SER A 33 -12.18 -6.67 -7.11
CA SER A 33 -11.90 -5.68 -8.16
C SER A 33 -11.19 -6.29 -9.37
N TRP A 34 -10.30 -7.26 -9.16
CA TRP A 34 -9.64 -7.98 -10.24
C TRP A 34 -10.63 -8.84 -11.05
N LEU A 35 -11.61 -9.50 -10.38
CA LEU A 35 -12.66 -10.28 -11.04
C LEU A 35 -13.62 -9.36 -11.81
N GLU A 36 -13.96 -8.20 -11.29
CA GLU A 36 -14.76 -7.18 -11.97
C GLU A 36 -14.03 -6.68 -13.23
N ALA A 37 -12.74 -6.35 -13.13
CA ALA A 37 -11.93 -5.94 -14.27
C ALA A 37 -11.78 -7.07 -15.32
N LEU A 38 -11.74 -8.34 -14.89
CA LEU A 38 -11.74 -9.49 -15.80
C LEU A 38 -13.04 -9.57 -16.59
N ALA A 39 -14.20 -9.41 -15.94
CA ALA A 39 -15.51 -9.41 -16.60
C ALA A 39 -15.64 -8.24 -17.59
N GLU A 40 -15.19 -7.06 -17.22
CA GLU A 40 -15.17 -5.88 -18.09
C GLU A 40 -14.28 -6.11 -19.32
N LYS A 41 -13.09 -6.68 -19.15
CA LYS A 41 -12.19 -7.07 -20.26
C LYS A 41 -12.84 -8.07 -21.21
N GLU A 42 -13.68 -8.96 -20.70
CA GLU A 42 -14.46 -9.92 -21.49
C GLU A 42 -15.74 -9.32 -22.10
N GLY A 43 -16.04 -8.05 -21.84
CA GLY A 43 -17.21 -7.34 -22.36
C GLY A 43 -18.52 -7.80 -21.73
N THR A 44 -18.48 -8.30 -20.48
CA THR A 44 -19.66 -8.80 -19.75
C THR A 44 -19.76 -8.19 -18.35
N LYS A 45 -20.80 -8.56 -17.59
CA LYS A 45 -21.03 -8.03 -16.23
C LYS A 45 -20.57 -8.98 -15.13
N CYS A 46 -20.14 -8.40 -14.02
CA CYS A 46 -19.95 -9.09 -12.75
C CYS A 46 -21.05 -8.66 -11.76
N PHE A 47 -21.69 -9.63 -11.12
CA PHE A 47 -22.66 -9.45 -10.04
C PHE A 47 -22.05 -10.01 -8.76
N THR A 48 -22.01 -9.21 -7.71
CA THR A 48 -21.28 -9.57 -6.47
C THR A 48 -22.25 -9.70 -5.31
N VAL A 49 -22.23 -10.85 -4.65
CA VAL A 49 -22.95 -11.10 -3.39
C VAL A 49 -21.94 -11.15 -2.26
N ALA A 50 -22.06 -10.23 -1.32
CA ALA A 50 -21.24 -10.20 -0.11
C ALA A 50 -21.80 -11.20 0.93
N CYS A 51 -21.26 -12.41 0.94
CA CYS A 51 -21.77 -13.50 1.79
C CYS A 51 -21.71 -13.20 3.29
N ASN A 52 -20.75 -12.38 3.73
CA ASN A 52 -20.61 -11.95 5.11
C ASN A 52 -21.76 -11.06 5.63
N GLN A 53 -22.57 -10.50 4.72
CA GLN A 53 -23.74 -9.68 5.08
C GLN A 53 -25.02 -10.53 5.23
N LEU A 54 -24.96 -11.82 4.89
CA LEU A 54 -26.09 -12.73 4.97
C LEU A 54 -26.14 -13.39 6.34
N GLY A 55 -27.32 -13.33 7.02
CA GLY A 55 -27.53 -13.92 8.33
C GLY A 55 -27.76 -15.43 8.27
N ASP A 56 -28.53 -15.89 7.28
CA ASP A 56 -28.85 -17.29 7.07
C ASP A 56 -29.09 -17.65 5.59
N LYS A 57 -29.37 -18.93 5.31
CA LYS A 57 -29.62 -19.42 3.95
C LYS A 57 -30.87 -18.80 3.30
N THR A 58 -31.81 -18.26 4.09
CA THR A 58 -33.04 -17.66 3.52
C THR A 58 -32.75 -16.30 2.91
N ASP A 59 -31.74 -15.58 3.38
CA ASP A 59 -31.28 -14.33 2.76
C ASP A 59 -30.76 -14.57 1.35
N LEU A 60 -30.08 -15.72 1.14
CA LEU A 60 -29.55 -16.10 -0.17
C LEU A 60 -30.67 -16.64 -1.10
N THR A 61 -31.52 -17.56 -0.58
CA THR A 61 -32.51 -18.27 -1.37
C THR A 61 -33.86 -17.55 -1.46
N GLY A 62 -34.13 -16.64 -0.53
CA GLY A 62 -35.39 -15.92 -0.42
C GLY A 62 -36.59 -16.83 -0.15
N ALA A 63 -36.40 -17.92 0.58
CA ALA A 63 -37.45 -18.86 0.88
C ALA A 63 -38.57 -18.23 1.73
N ARG A 64 -39.81 -18.25 1.21
CA ARG A 64 -40.97 -17.74 1.92
C ARG A 64 -42.15 -18.71 1.78
N THR A 65 -42.95 -18.78 2.83
CA THR A 65 -44.21 -19.54 2.79
C THR A 65 -45.35 -18.58 2.47
N VAL A 66 -46.11 -18.89 1.43
CA VAL A 66 -47.26 -18.10 0.98
C VAL A 66 -48.51 -18.97 0.94
N PRO A 67 -49.71 -18.45 1.25
CA PRO A 67 -50.94 -19.19 1.08
C PRO A 67 -51.20 -19.49 -0.39
N VAL A 68 -51.70 -20.69 -0.66
CA VAL A 68 -52.07 -21.13 -2.01
C VAL A 68 -53.48 -20.67 -2.35
N ASP A 69 -54.34 -20.61 -1.34
CA ASP A 69 -55.76 -20.24 -1.50
C ASP A 69 -56.11 -19.01 -0.63
N LYS A 70 -57.29 -18.42 -0.90
CA LYS A 70 -57.79 -17.26 -0.15
C LYS A 70 -58.19 -17.61 1.28
N ASN A 71 -58.44 -18.89 1.57
CA ASN A 71 -58.86 -19.37 2.89
C ASN A 71 -57.67 -19.70 3.80
N GLN A 72 -56.44 -19.58 3.29
CA GLN A 72 -55.21 -19.87 4.01
C GLN A 72 -55.11 -21.28 4.59
N GLN A 73 -55.74 -22.27 3.96
CA GLN A 73 -55.72 -23.68 4.40
C GLN A 73 -54.50 -24.42 3.86
N ASP A 74 -54.08 -24.08 2.62
CA ASP A 74 -52.92 -24.65 1.99
C ASP A 74 -51.78 -23.62 1.84
N TRP A 75 -50.56 -24.05 2.09
CA TRP A 75 -49.37 -23.23 2.03
C TRP A 75 -48.34 -23.86 1.10
N LYS A 76 -47.64 -23.00 0.33
CA LYS A 76 -46.50 -23.44 -0.47
C LYS A 76 -45.28 -22.60 -0.19
N GLN A 77 -44.10 -23.21 -0.32
CA GLN A 77 -42.85 -22.48 -0.28
C GLN A 77 -42.55 -21.88 -1.67
N VAL A 78 -42.22 -20.61 -1.70
CA VAL A 78 -41.75 -19.90 -2.88
C VAL A 78 -40.39 -19.33 -2.59
N PHE A 79 -39.63 -19.06 -3.64
CA PHE A 79 -38.24 -18.57 -3.53
C PHE A 79 -38.10 -17.27 -4.29
N PHE A 80 -37.53 -16.29 -3.62
CA PHE A 80 -37.16 -14.98 -4.17
C PHE A 80 -35.65 -14.80 -3.92
N PRO A 81 -34.78 -15.28 -4.83
CA PRO A 81 -33.34 -15.20 -4.63
C PRO A 81 -32.87 -13.79 -4.29
N HIS A 82 -31.71 -13.67 -3.62
CA HIS A 82 -31.04 -12.40 -3.38
C HIS A 82 -31.04 -11.55 -4.67
N ALA A 83 -31.21 -10.23 -4.54
CA ALA A 83 -31.39 -9.34 -5.68
C ALA A 83 -30.28 -9.49 -6.74
N ASP A 84 -29.02 -9.48 -6.32
CA ASP A 84 -27.89 -9.62 -7.25
C ASP A 84 -27.87 -10.97 -7.96
N ILE A 85 -28.31 -12.06 -7.30
CA ILE A 85 -28.42 -13.38 -7.95
C ILE A 85 -29.56 -13.39 -8.95
N TYR A 86 -30.69 -12.77 -8.60
CA TYR A 86 -31.83 -12.66 -9.50
C TYR A 86 -31.46 -11.86 -10.75
N ASP A 87 -30.74 -10.75 -10.57
CA ASP A 87 -30.27 -9.88 -11.66
C ASP A 87 -29.23 -10.59 -12.53
N ALA A 88 -28.29 -11.33 -11.92
CA ALA A 88 -27.32 -12.15 -12.64
C ALA A 88 -28.00 -13.21 -13.52
N ILE A 89 -29.01 -13.94 -12.99
CA ILE A 89 -29.76 -14.93 -13.73
C ILE A 89 -30.51 -14.25 -14.87
N THR A 90 -31.21 -13.17 -14.59
CA THR A 90 -32.02 -12.44 -15.59
C THR A 90 -31.13 -11.90 -16.71
N TYR A 91 -29.99 -11.34 -16.36
CA TYR A 91 -29.02 -10.84 -17.35
C TYR A 91 -28.48 -11.98 -18.22
N ALA A 92 -28.08 -13.11 -17.61
CA ALA A 92 -27.60 -14.27 -18.36
C ALA A 92 -28.65 -14.86 -19.32
N GLU A 93 -29.94 -14.88 -18.92
CA GLU A 93 -31.05 -15.31 -19.78
C GLU A 93 -31.28 -14.37 -20.96
N GLN A 94 -31.10 -13.07 -20.76
CA GLN A 94 -31.27 -12.04 -21.81
C GLN A 94 -30.04 -11.96 -22.76
N HIS A 95 -28.86 -12.38 -22.31
CA HIS A 95 -27.60 -12.32 -23.07
C HIS A 95 -26.99 -13.72 -23.22
N PRO A 96 -27.59 -14.63 -23.99
CA PRO A 96 -27.19 -16.07 -24.05
C PRO A 96 -25.79 -16.28 -24.66
N GLN A 97 -25.23 -15.30 -25.35
CA GLN A 97 -23.88 -15.36 -25.96
C GLN A 97 -22.78 -14.79 -25.04
N GLU A 98 -23.17 -14.13 -23.96
CA GLU A 98 -22.24 -13.61 -22.96
C GLU A 98 -22.07 -14.60 -21.81
N HIS A 99 -20.98 -14.42 -21.08
CA HIS A 99 -20.64 -15.20 -19.88
C HIS A 99 -20.54 -14.30 -18.65
N PRO A 100 -21.70 -13.75 -18.14
CA PRO A 100 -21.66 -12.93 -16.95
C PRO A 100 -21.14 -13.72 -15.74
N LYS A 101 -20.55 -13.00 -14.79
CA LYS A 101 -19.93 -13.56 -13.60
C LYS A 101 -20.83 -13.35 -12.39
N LEU A 102 -21.04 -14.38 -11.58
CA LEU A 102 -21.62 -14.29 -10.25
C LEU A 102 -20.52 -14.55 -9.23
N LEU A 103 -20.05 -13.51 -8.57
CA LEU A 103 -19.06 -13.58 -7.51
C LEU A 103 -19.74 -13.73 -6.16
N LEU A 104 -19.41 -14.80 -5.44
CA LEU A 104 -19.79 -15.01 -4.05
C LEU A 104 -18.58 -14.61 -3.20
N ASP A 105 -18.59 -13.35 -2.75
CA ASP A 105 -17.46 -12.73 -2.05
C ASP A 105 -17.54 -12.96 -0.53
N GLU A 106 -16.38 -12.98 0.11
CA GLU A 106 -16.23 -13.25 1.55
C GLU A 106 -16.92 -14.55 2.01
N TYR A 107 -16.91 -15.56 1.13
CA TYR A 107 -17.59 -16.83 1.28
C TYR A 107 -17.32 -17.54 2.61
N ASN A 108 -16.13 -17.44 3.16
CA ASN A 108 -15.73 -18.08 4.41
C ASN A 108 -15.80 -17.16 5.64
N ARG A 109 -16.40 -15.96 5.49
CA ARG A 109 -16.70 -15.02 6.59
C ARG A 109 -18.18 -14.94 6.93
N THR A 110 -18.90 -16.02 6.73
CA THR A 110 -20.33 -16.12 6.94
C THR A 110 -20.69 -17.29 7.84
N THR A 111 -21.99 -17.52 8.05
CA THR A 111 -22.49 -18.63 8.86
C THR A 111 -22.36 -19.97 8.12
N ALA A 112 -22.32 -21.09 8.86
CA ALA A 112 -22.30 -22.42 8.27
C ALA A 112 -23.53 -22.68 7.37
N ASP A 113 -24.68 -22.10 7.69
CA ASP A 113 -25.92 -22.21 6.90
C ASP A 113 -25.76 -21.55 5.53
N VAL A 114 -25.18 -20.36 5.45
CA VAL A 114 -24.92 -19.66 4.19
C VAL A 114 -23.87 -20.41 3.38
N THR A 115 -22.78 -20.86 4.02
CA THR A 115 -21.74 -21.66 3.37
C THR A 115 -22.34 -22.93 2.73
N SER A 116 -23.20 -23.64 3.47
CA SER A 116 -23.92 -24.84 2.97
C SER A 116 -24.84 -24.52 1.80
N ALA A 117 -25.56 -23.37 1.84
CA ALA A 117 -26.42 -22.93 0.74
C ALA A 117 -25.61 -22.58 -0.51
N VAL A 118 -24.48 -21.90 -0.38
CA VAL A 118 -23.55 -21.62 -1.50
C VAL A 118 -23.04 -22.92 -2.10
N LEU A 119 -22.64 -23.89 -1.27
CA LEU A 119 -22.20 -25.21 -1.73
C LEU A 119 -23.31 -25.94 -2.51
N SER A 120 -24.55 -25.84 -2.05
CA SER A 120 -25.71 -26.38 -2.76
C SER A 120 -25.87 -25.74 -4.15
N ILE A 121 -25.74 -24.40 -4.23
CA ILE A 121 -25.82 -23.66 -5.52
C ILE A 121 -24.72 -24.13 -6.48
N ILE A 122 -23.49 -24.27 -6.00
CA ILE A 122 -22.37 -24.73 -6.82
C ILE A 122 -22.60 -26.13 -7.35
N THR A 123 -23.14 -27.01 -6.51
CA THR A 123 -23.33 -28.43 -6.84
C THR A 123 -24.51 -28.66 -7.75
N THR A 124 -25.67 -28.12 -7.38
CA THR A 124 -26.94 -28.38 -8.07
C THR A 124 -27.20 -27.44 -9.23
N LYS A 125 -26.47 -26.32 -9.27
CA LYS A 125 -26.73 -25.22 -10.22
C LYS A 125 -28.18 -24.75 -10.16
N THR A 126 -28.73 -24.73 -8.94
CA THR A 126 -30.08 -24.23 -8.66
C THR A 126 -30.08 -23.37 -7.42
N ILE A 127 -30.97 -22.40 -7.37
CA ILE A 127 -31.25 -21.59 -6.17
C ILE A 127 -32.76 -21.63 -5.94
N GLY A 128 -33.16 -22.24 -4.82
CA GLY A 128 -34.57 -22.54 -4.59
C GLY A 128 -35.14 -23.44 -5.72
N ASN A 129 -36.09 -22.91 -6.46
CA ASN A 129 -36.71 -23.58 -7.62
C ASN A 129 -36.19 -23.06 -8.98
N LYS A 130 -35.28 -22.06 -8.98
CA LYS A 130 -34.72 -21.53 -10.23
C LYS A 130 -33.43 -22.23 -10.60
N ARG A 131 -33.31 -22.61 -11.87
CA ARG A 131 -32.08 -23.16 -12.43
C ARG A 131 -31.16 -22.01 -12.83
N ILE A 132 -29.89 -22.11 -12.49
CA ILE A 132 -28.86 -21.16 -12.93
C ILE A 132 -28.57 -21.40 -14.42
N PRO A 133 -28.60 -20.36 -15.26
CA PRO A 133 -28.27 -20.47 -16.69
C PRO A 133 -26.88 -21.05 -16.91
N LYS A 134 -26.72 -21.82 -18.00
CA LYS A 134 -25.42 -22.46 -18.29
C LYS A 134 -24.29 -21.44 -18.60
N ASN A 135 -24.65 -20.26 -19.08
CA ASN A 135 -23.72 -19.17 -19.40
C ASN A 135 -23.44 -18.27 -18.19
N LEU A 136 -24.10 -18.46 -17.04
CA LEU A 136 -23.74 -17.74 -15.81
C LEU A 136 -22.59 -18.48 -15.12
N ASP A 137 -21.42 -17.83 -15.10
CA ASP A 137 -20.22 -18.35 -14.47
C ASP A 137 -20.17 -17.98 -12.99
N ILE A 138 -19.95 -18.96 -12.12
CA ILE A 138 -19.90 -18.77 -10.67
C ILE A 138 -18.44 -18.74 -10.23
N LEU A 139 -18.08 -17.76 -9.41
CA LEU A 139 -16.78 -17.61 -8.79
C LEU A 139 -16.93 -17.40 -7.28
N ILE A 140 -15.91 -17.75 -6.54
CA ILE A 140 -15.84 -17.58 -5.09
C ILE A 140 -14.60 -16.77 -4.76
N ALA A 141 -14.75 -15.84 -3.83
CA ALA A 141 -13.61 -15.20 -3.16
C ALA A 141 -13.72 -15.36 -1.65
N GLY A 142 -12.60 -15.54 -1.00
CA GLY A 142 -12.51 -15.68 0.44
C GLY A 142 -11.20 -15.09 0.98
N ASN A 143 -11.12 -15.01 2.29
CA ASN A 143 -9.89 -14.61 2.98
C ASN A 143 -9.21 -15.85 3.57
N ASP A 144 -7.88 -15.84 3.61
CA ASP A 144 -7.06 -16.91 4.19
C ASP A 144 -6.76 -16.68 5.67
N LYS A 145 -6.97 -15.46 6.17
CA LYS A 145 -6.68 -15.04 7.55
C LYS A 145 -7.84 -14.28 8.20
N GLY A 146 -7.84 -14.26 9.51
CA GLY A 146 -8.84 -13.59 10.33
C GLY A 146 -9.94 -14.55 10.81
N ASN A 147 -11.11 -14.01 11.12
CA ASN A 147 -12.27 -14.79 11.62
C ASN A 147 -12.95 -15.50 10.43
N ILE A 148 -12.44 -16.68 10.06
CA ILE A 148 -12.91 -17.47 8.92
C ILE A 148 -13.51 -18.80 9.40
N ALA A 149 -14.62 -19.21 8.77
CA ALA A 149 -15.14 -20.55 8.93
C ALA A 149 -14.25 -21.56 8.19
N SER A 150 -13.93 -22.69 8.82
CA SER A 150 -13.22 -23.78 8.14
C SER A 150 -14.08 -24.31 6.99
N LEU A 151 -13.49 -24.38 5.79
CA LEU A 151 -14.11 -25.05 4.67
C LEU A 151 -14.07 -26.55 4.90
N ASP A 152 -15.21 -27.21 4.77
CA ASP A 152 -15.26 -28.67 4.81
C ASP A 152 -14.67 -29.29 3.53
N GLU A 153 -14.25 -30.55 3.62
CA GLU A 153 -13.68 -31.28 2.48
C GLU A 153 -14.65 -31.36 1.28
N ALA A 154 -15.95 -31.39 1.56
CA ALA A 154 -16.97 -31.42 0.52
C ALA A 154 -17.03 -30.11 -0.27
N SER A 155 -16.83 -28.96 0.38
CA SER A 155 -16.73 -27.65 -0.27
C SER A 155 -15.48 -27.56 -1.13
N ILE A 156 -14.32 -27.95 -0.57
CA ILE A 156 -13.03 -27.89 -1.26
C ILE A 156 -13.03 -28.77 -2.51
N SER A 157 -13.58 -29.99 -2.43
CA SER A 157 -13.58 -30.96 -3.54
C SER A 157 -14.38 -30.53 -4.78
N ARG A 158 -15.22 -29.50 -4.67
CA ARG A 158 -16.09 -29.00 -5.75
C ARG A 158 -15.59 -27.71 -6.40
N THR A 159 -14.48 -27.21 -5.94
CA THR A 159 -13.91 -25.92 -6.38
C THR A 159 -12.47 -26.11 -6.81
N LEU A 160 -11.98 -25.22 -7.67
CA LEU A 160 -10.56 -25.06 -7.92
C LEU A 160 -10.04 -23.98 -6.94
N VAL A 161 -9.50 -24.43 -5.82
CA VAL A 161 -8.93 -23.53 -4.81
C VAL A 161 -7.59 -22.99 -5.28
N MET A 162 -7.43 -21.68 -5.23
CA MET A 162 -6.21 -20.99 -5.62
C MET A 162 -5.87 -19.93 -4.57
N ASP A 163 -4.69 -20.06 -3.98
CA ASP A 163 -4.13 -19.02 -3.13
C ASP A 163 -3.58 -17.90 -3.99
N VAL A 164 -4.05 -16.67 -3.76
CA VAL A 164 -3.73 -15.52 -4.59
C VAL A 164 -3.04 -14.41 -3.81
N GLU A 165 -2.15 -13.73 -4.52
CA GLU A 165 -1.34 -12.61 -4.03
C GLU A 165 -1.52 -11.41 -4.97
N PRO A 166 -1.30 -10.17 -4.48
CA PRO A 166 -1.35 -8.99 -5.34
C PRO A 166 -0.22 -9.02 -6.38
N ASP A 167 -0.47 -8.35 -7.51
CA ASP A 167 0.50 -8.19 -8.60
C ASP A 167 0.69 -6.71 -8.90
N THR A 168 1.86 -6.17 -8.61
CA THR A 168 2.15 -4.74 -8.76
C THR A 168 1.98 -4.24 -10.19
N PRO A 169 2.50 -4.91 -11.25
CA PRO A 169 2.26 -4.48 -12.62
C PRO A 169 0.77 -4.39 -12.96
N THR A 170 -0.02 -5.38 -12.55
CA THR A 170 -1.48 -5.39 -12.79
C THR A 170 -2.17 -4.27 -12.01
N PHE A 171 -1.80 -4.06 -10.75
CA PHE A 171 -2.32 -2.97 -9.93
C PHE A 171 -2.03 -1.60 -10.55
N LEU A 172 -0.78 -1.35 -10.99
CA LEU A 172 -0.39 -0.10 -11.63
C LEU A 172 -1.07 0.14 -12.97
N ALA A 173 -1.40 -0.92 -13.71
CA ALA A 173 -2.13 -0.83 -14.97
C ALA A 173 -3.62 -0.51 -14.77
N LEU A 174 -4.23 -1.05 -13.71
CA LEU A 174 -5.64 -0.80 -13.36
C LEU A 174 -5.86 0.58 -12.73
N HIS A 175 -4.89 1.11 -12.01
CA HIS A 175 -4.99 2.38 -11.28
C HIS A 175 -4.07 3.45 -11.90
N THR A 176 -4.45 3.95 -13.08
CA THR A 176 -3.69 4.99 -13.80
C THR A 176 -3.68 6.34 -13.08
N ASP A 177 -4.64 6.58 -12.20
CA ASP A 177 -4.85 7.76 -11.36
C ASP A 177 -4.09 7.71 -10.01
N LEU A 178 -3.24 6.70 -9.81
CA LEU A 178 -2.47 6.58 -8.59
C LEU A 178 -1.53 7.77 -8.41
N HIS A 179 -1.47 8.30 -7.17
CA HIS A 179 -0.60 9.43 -6.83
C HIS A 179 0.86 9.16 -7.26
N PRO A 180 1.55 10.13 -7.90
CA PRO A 180 2.85 9.91 -8.53
C PRO A 180 3.91 9.30 -7.60
N VAL A 181 4.00 9.76 -6.34
CA VAL A 181 4.96 9.22 -5.35
C VAL A 181 4.71 7.74 -5.08
N LEU A 182 3.43 7.35 -4.90
CA LEU A 182 3.08 5.95 -4.62
C LEU A 182 3.39 5.05 -5.82
N ARG A 183 3.12 5.55 -7.03
CA ARG A 183 3.47 4.87 -8.28
C ARG A 183 4.97 4.68 -8.41
N GLU A 184 5.76 5.70 -8.10
CA GLU A 184 7.22 5.65 -8.15
C GLU A 184 7.78 4.61 -7.18
N VAL A 185 7.31 4.62 -5.92
CA VAL A 185 7.72 3.64 -4.89
C VAL A 185 7.43 2.21 -5.34
N LEU A 186 6.23 1.93 -5.85
CA LEU A 186 5.86 0.60 -6.33
C LEU A 186 6.60 0.19 -7.60
N THR A 187 6.97 1.14 -8.45
CA THR A 187 7.77 0.88 -9.65
C THR A 187 9.20 0.53 -9.28
N ALA A 188 9.76 1.21 -8.29
CA ALA A 188 11.10 0.95 -7.78
C ALA A 188 11.21 -0.40 -7.05
N ASN A 189 10.16 -0.79 -6.31
CA ASN A 189 10.11 -2.09 -5.63
C ASN A 189 8.70 -2.69 -5.65
N THR A 190 8.52 -3.69 -6.50
CA THR A 190 7.23 -4.35 -6.71
C THR A 190 6.72 -5.12 -5.51
N ASP A 191 7.58 -5.51 -4.58
CA ASP A 191 7.21 -6.31 -3.41
C ASP A 191 6.56 -5.46 -2.30
N TYR A 192 6.66 -4.13 -2.42
CA TYR A 192 6.05 -3.20 -1.45
C TYR A 192 4.52 -3.08 -1.57
N ILE A 193 3.90 -3.74 -2.54
CA ILE A 193 2.43 -3.74 -2.70
C ILE A 193 1.68 -4.39 -1.54
N PHE A 194 2.38 -5.22 -0.76
CA PHE A 194 1.85 -5.85 0.44
C PHE A 194 2.91 -5.85 1.53
N GLY A 195 2.54 -5.47 2.76
CA GLY A 195 3.47 -5.46 3.89
C GLY A 195 2.76 -5.38 5.23
N ARG A 196 3.38 -6.00 6.24
CA ARG A 196 2.95 -5.98 7.65
C ARG A 196 4.03 -5.34 8.51
N HIS A 197 3.62 -4.76 9.63
CA HIS A 197 4.54 -4.12 10.58
C HIS A 197 5.64 -5.08 11.09
N SER A 198 5.29 -6.34 11.33
CA SER A 198 6.24 -7.37 11.77
C SER A 198 7.45 -7.58 10.84
N GLU A 199 7.29 -7.27 9.54
CA GLU A 199 8.37 -7.41 8.56
C GLU A 199 9.40 -6.27 8.66
N LEU A 200 8.95 -5.07 9.04
CA LEU A 200 9.85 -3.93 9.27
C LEU A 200 10.72 -4.17 10.52
N LEU A 201 10.10 -4.60 11.61
CA LEU A 201 10.83 -4.91 12.86
C LEU A 201 11.84 -6.04 12.66
N ALA A 202 11.47 -7.12 11.93
CA ALA A 202 12.38 -8.21 11.63
C ALA A 202 13.60 -7.76 10.80
N SER A 203 13.44 -6.76 9.93
CA SER A 203 14.55 -6.20 9.15
C SER A 203 15.47 -5.29 9.98
N MET A 204 14.98 -4.67 11.03
CA MET A 204 15.77 -3.82 11.95
C MET A 204 16.58 -4.65 12.95
N ASN A 205 16.11 -5.87 13.27
CA ASN A 205 16.75 -6.76 14.26
C ASN A 205 17.73 -7.78 13.63
N GLN A 206 17.99 -7.77 12.32
CA GLN A 206 18.93 -8.69 11.68
C GLN A 206 20.41 -8.39 11.96
N ASP A 207 20.73 -7.31 12.68
CA ASP A 207 22.10 -6.96 13.09
C ASP A 207 22.43 -7.29 14.56
N GLY A 208 21.56 -8.00 15.27
CA GLY A 208 21.76 -8.38 16.68
C GLY A 208 21.43 -9.85 16.94
N GLU A 209 22.39 -10.55 17.53
CA GLU A 209 22.42 -11.98 17.87
C GLU A 209 21.13 -12.54 18.47
N ASP A 210 20.87 -13.81 18.16
CA ASP A 210 19.86 -14.70 18.75
C ASP A 210 19.63 -14.45 20.25
N ASP A 211 18.40 -14.01 20.61
CA ASP A 211 17.75 -14.52 21.82
C ASP A 211 16.25 -14.18 21.85
N ASP A 212 15.45 -15.24 21.98
CA ASP A 212 14.10 -15.32 22.54
C ASP A 212 13.06 -14.23 22.17
N MET A 213 12.71 -14.14 20.88
CA MET A 213 11.79 -13.15 20.31
C MET A 213 10.32 -13.25 20.76
N SER A 214 9.99 -14.13 21.72
CA SER A 214 8.60 -14.28 22.21
C SER A 214 8.22 -13.29 23.32
N THR A 215 9.17 -12.62 23.93
CA THR A 215 8.95 -11.78 25.12
C THR A 215 8.91 -10.28 24.85
N ASP A 216 9.52 -9.78 23.75
CA ASP A 216 9.61 -8.34 23.51
C ASP A 216 8.33 -7.72 22.91
N TYR A 217 7.44 -8.52 22.33
CA TYR A 217 6.13 -8.03 21.85
C TYR A 217 5.18 -7.62 22.99
N GLU A 218 5.32 -8.21 24.17
CA GLU A 218 4.51 -7.84 25.35
C GLU A 218 5.00 -6.55 26.03
N VAL A 219 6.28 -6.19 25.88
CA VAL A 219 6.88 -5.02 26.56
C VAL A 219 6.38 -3.69 25.96
N TYR A 220 6.02 -3.65 24.69
CA TYR A 220 5.54 -2.42 24.04
C TYR A 220 4.02 -2.23 24.05
N GLY A 221 3.26 -3.09 24.75
CA GLY A 221 1.81 -2.96 24.80
C GLY A 221 1.17 -3.09 23.41
N MET A 222 1.79 -3.81 22.51
CA MET A 222 1.31 -4.10 21.16
C MET A 222 0.20 -5.16 21.19
N ASP A 223 -0.91 -4.86 21.85
CA ASP A 223 -2.18 -5.50 21.54
C ASP A 223 -2.68 -4.88 20.21
N SER A 224 -1.96 -5.25 19.12
CA SER A 224 -1.98 -4.59 17.81
C SER A 224 -3.16 -5.04 16.93
N THR A 225 -4.36 -5.14 17.51
CA THR A 225 -5.59 -5.36 16.75
C THR A 225 -5.94 -4.19 15.81
N ILE A 226 -5.19 -3.09 15.85
CA ILE A 226 -5.48 -1.85 15.11
C ILE A 226 -4.30 -1.41 14.20
N ASP A 227 -3.26 -2.22 14.03
CA ASP A 227 -2.17 -1.87 13.13
C ASP A 227 -2.62 -2.00 11.68
N GLN A 228 -2.43 -0.93 10.94
CA GLN A 228 -2.72 -0.89 9.52
C GLN A 228 -1.68 -1.71 8.75
N ILE A 229 -2.10 -2.28 7.64
CA ILE A 229 -1.26 -3.04 6.73
C ILE A 229 -1.21 -2.37 5.35
N THR A 230 -0.08 -2.50 4.66
CA THR A 230 0.00 -2.12 3.25
C THR A 230 -0.70 -3.17 2.40
N THR A 231 -1.67 -2.73 1.62
CA THR A 231 -2.40 -3.55 0.64
C THR A 231 -2.75 -2.68 -0.57
N PRO A 232 -3.09 -3.25 -1.73
CA PRO A 232 -3.63 -2.50 -2.86
C PRO A 232 -4.76 -1.54 -2.49
N ARG A 233 -5.68 -1.96 -1.60
CA ARG A 233 -6.79 -1.13 -1.11
C ARG A 233 -6.30 0.07 -0.31
N THR A 234 -5.40 -0.14 0.63
CA THR A 234 -4.89 0.93 1.50
C THR A 234 -3.98 1.89 0.74
N ILE A 235 -3.22 1.39 -0.23
CA ILE A 235 -2.44 2.23 -1.17
C ILE A 235 -3.37 3.11 -2.00
N LYS A 236 -4.48 2.56 -2.52
CA LYS A 236 -5.46 3.35 -3.28
C LYS A 236 -6.13 4.41 -2.40
N TYR A 237 -6.49 4.08 -1.15
CA TYR A 237 -7.04 5.06 -0.21
C TYR A 237 -6.05 6.20 0.08
N LEU A 238 -4.79 5.88 0.34
CA LEU A 238 -3.77 6.91 0.51
C LEU A 238 -3.63 7.77 -0.75
N SER A 239 -3.64 7.15 -1.92
CA SER A 239 -3.60 7.87 -3.21
C SER A 239 -4.75 8.87 -3.34
N ASP A 240 -5.97 8.45 -3.03
CA ASP A 240 -7.16 9.30 -3.13
C ASP A 240 -7.08 10.48 -2.15
N ILE A 241 -6.62 10.23 -0.92
CA ILE A 241 -6.38 11.28 0.08
C ILE A 241 -5.36 12.30 -0.46
N LEU A 242 -4.20 11.83 -0.91
CA LEU A 242 -3.11 12.70 -1.36
C LEU A 242 -3.46 13.49 -2.63
N ASN A 243 -4.19 12.87 -3.57
CA ASN A 243 -4.63 13.54 -4.81
C ASN A 243 -5.65 14.67 -4.57
N HIS A 244 -6.41 14.60 -3.47
CA HIS A 244 -7.43 15.61 -3.14
C HIS A 244 -6.97 16.61 -2.05
N MET A 245 -5.77 16.43 -1.52
CA MET A 245 -5.23 17.30 -0.49
C MET A 245 -4.63 18.57 -1.13
N PRO A 246 -5.03 19.78 -0.70
CA PRO A 246 -4.43 21.03 -1.19
C PRO A 246 -2.93 21.11 -0.90
N SER A 247 -2.15 21.67 -1.81
CA SER A 247 -0.69 21.73 -1.69
C SER A 247 -0.20 22.55 -0.49
N ASP A 248 -0.94 23.59 -0.11
CA ASP A 248 -0.66 24.40 1.08
C ASP A 248 -0.89 23.60 2.37
N LEU A 249 -1.93 22.76 2.41
CA LEU A 249 -2.17 21.85 3.51
C LEU A 249 -1.06 20.80 3.61
N ILE A 250 -0.68 20.18 2.51
CA ILE A 250 0.44 19.21 2.48
C ILE A 250 1.72 19.85 3.03
N THR A 251 2.03 21.07 2.59
CA THR A 251 3.21 21.82 3.06
C THR A 251 3.14 22.10 4.56
N SER A 252 1.96 22.47 5.07
CA SER A 252 1.74 22.69 6.51
C SER A 252 1.96 21.41 7.31
N LEU A 253 1.38 20.28 6.87
CA LEU A 253 1.50 18.99 7.53
C LEU A 253 2.94 18.46 7.52
N MET A 254 3.69 18.71 6.46
CA MET A 254 5.12 18.35 6.40
C MET A 254 5.98 19.12 7.39
N ASN A 255 5.63 20.37 7.69
CA ASN A 255 6.39 21.26 8.56
C ASN A 255 5.99 21.15 10.04
N THR A 256 4.90 20.46 10.35
CA THR A 256 4.44 20.25 11.73
C THR A 256 4.93 18.89 12.23
N THR A 257 5.65 18.89 13.35
CA THR A 257 6.22 17.67 13.94
C THR A 257 5.31 17.11 15.03
N VAL A 258 5.10 15.81 15.02
CA VAL A 258 4.32 15.08 16.02
C VAL A 258 5.09 13.87 16.52
N THR A 259 4.80 13.46 17.75
CA THR A 259 5.24 12.18 18.32
C THR A 259 4.10 11.17 18.20
N LEU A 260 4.37 10.03 17.59
CA LEU A 260 3.36 9.00 17.42
C LEU A 260 2.98 8.40 18.78
N LYS A 261 1.69 8.45 19.15
CA LYS A 261 1.22 7.92 20.44
C LYS A 261 1.51 6.42 20.61
N ARG A 262 1.51 5.67 19.51
CA ARG A 262 1.78 4.22 19.50
C ARG A 262 3.28 3.89 19.50
N TYR A 263 4.10 4.81 19.04
CA TYR A 263 5.54 4.68 18.93
C TYR A 263 6.18 5.95 19.53
N PRO A 264 6.25 6.06 20.88
CA PRO A 264 6.67 7.29 21.58
C PRO A 264 8.09 7.75 21.20
N ASP A 265 8.93 6.84 20.72
CA ASP A 265 10.29 7.13 20.29
C ASP A 265 10.37 7.64 18.83
N VAL A 266 9.22 7.62 18.12
CA VAL A 266 9.15 8.05 16.73
C VAL A 266 8.57 9.46 16.64
N VAL A 267 9.42 10.39 16.23
CA VAL A 267 9.05 11.76 15.89
C VAL A 267 8.99 11.87 14.37
N CYS A 268 7.84 12.31 13.84
CA CYS A 268 7.61 12.42 12.40
C CYS A 268 6.77 13.67 12.08
N SER A 269 6.56 13.97 10.80
CA SER A 269 5.62 15.04 10.43
C SER A 269 4.16 14.57 10.55
N GLU A 270 3.21 15.50 10.63
CA GLU A 270 1.78 15.17 10.59
C GLU A 270 1.41 14.46 9.28
N LEU A 271 2.07 14.77 8.17
CA LEU A 271 1.88 14.06 6.91
C LEU A 271 2.33 12.60 7.02
N ASP A 272 3.45 12.32 7.67
CA ASP A 272 3.93 10.95 7.87
C ASP A 272 2.96 10.16 8.75
N GLU A 273 2.37 10.79 9.79
CA GLU A 273 1.32 10.16 10.61
C GLU A 273 0.12 9.75 9.76
N ILE A 274 -0.31 10.60 8.81
CA ILE A 274 -1.38 10.28 7.87
C ILE A 274 -0.99 9.12 6.95
N ILE A 275 0.23 9.13 6.41
CA ILE A 275 0.74 8.06 5.55
C ILE A 275 0.77 6.74 6.32
N PHE A 276 1.37 6.71 7.52
CA PHE A 276 1.41 5.50 8.34
C PHE A 276 0.02 5.07 8.84
N GLY A 277 -0.87 6.02 9.12
CA GLY A 277 -2.26 5.73 9.44
C GLY A 277 -3.04 5.07 8.31
N ALA A 278 -2.68 5.36 7.06
CA ALA A 278 -3.33 4.79 5.88
C ALA A 278 -2.75 3.44 5.46
N VAL A 279 -1.43 3.27 5.43
CA VAL A 279 -0.76 2.08 4.86
C VAL A 279 0.05 1.27 5.88
N GLY A 280 0.08 1.69 7.13
CA GLY A 280 0.80 1.04 8.20
C GLY A 280 2.28 1.43 8.27
N TYR A 281 2.90 1.05 9.39
CA TYR A 281 4.34 1.21 9.63
C TYR A 281 5.10 0.09 8.90
N THR A 282 5.19 0.22 7.58
CA THR A 282 5.71 -0.80 6.67
C THR A 282 6.82 -0.22 5.80
N LYS A 283 7.56 -1.07 5.11
CA LYS A 283 8.59 -0.62 4.15
C LYS A 283 8.02 0.30 3.07
N PHE A 284 6.77 0.07 2.64
CA PHE A 284 6.10 0.95 1.69
C PHE A 284 5.85 2.34 2.28
N GLY A 285 5.26 2.41 3.48
CA GLY A 285 4.99 3.68 4.17
C GLY A 285 6.27 4.49 4.40
N ASP A 286 7.32 3.83 4.88
CA ASP A 286 8.65 4.42 5.10
C ASP A 286 9.28 4.98 3.80
N GLU A 287 9.20 4.25 2.69
CA GLU A 287 9.69 4.75 1.39
C GLU A 287 8.85 5.91 0.84
N VAL A 288 7.54 5.92 1.07
CA VAL A 288 6.69 7.05 0.67
C VAL A 288 7.07 8.30 1.46
N THR A 289 7.25 8.22 2.78
CA THR A 289 7.63 9.38 3.60
C THR A 289 8.99 9.96 3.21
N LYS A 290 9.95 9.10 2.85
CA LYS A 290 11.28 9.54 2.39
C LYS A 290 11.25 10.27 1.05
N ARG A 291 10.36 9.86 0.12
CA ARG A 291 10.29 10.44 -1.23
C ARG A 291 9.38 11.66 -1.33
N PHE A 292 8.43 11.80 -0.41
CA PHE A 292 7.44 12.85 -0.49
C PHE A 292 8.03 14.27 -0.48
N PRO A 293 9.03 14.62 0.35
CA PRO A 293 9.67 15.93 0.32
C PRO A 293 10.27 16.28 -1.04
N THR A 294 10.96 15.33 -1.67
CA THR A 294 11.54 15.51 -3.01
C THR A 294 10.46 15.75 -4.07
N TYR A 295 9.38 15.00 -4.02
CA TYR A 295 8.23 15.19 -4.93
C TYR A 295 7.61 16.58 -4.78
N MET A 296 7.37 17.05 -3.55
CA MET A 296 6.82 18.39 -3.30
C MET A 296 7.75 19.49 -3.80
N ALA A 297 9.05 19.34 -3.63
CA ALA A 297 10.04 20.27 -4.16
C ALA A 297 9.99 20.34 -5.71
N GLN A 298 9.82 19.21 -6.37
CA GLN A 298 9.64 19.14 -7.83
C GLN A 298 8.36 19.82 -8.30
N GLN A 299 7.24 19.65 -7.58
CA GLN A 299 5.96 20.29 -7.91
C GLN A 299 6.03 21.83 -7.74
N ALA A 300 6.66 22.30 -6.70
CA ALA A 300 6.89 23.75 -6.50
C ALA A 300 7.72 24.37 -7.64
N GLY A 301 8.70 23.60 -8.17
CA GLY A 301 9.50 24.02 -9.34
C GLY A 301 8.75 24.08 -10.66
N THR A 302 7.71 23.23 -10.85
CA THR A 302 6.92 23.18 -12.10
C THR A 302 5.89 24.33 -12.20
N THR A 303 5.54 24.96 -11.08
CA THR A 303 4.58 26.08 -11.06
C THR A 303 5.22 27.43 -11.39
N GLN A 304 6.56 27.53 -11.42
CA GLN A 304 7.29 28.73 -11.82
C GLN A 304 8.16 28.47 -13.05
N GLN A 305 7.62 28.77 -14.22
CA GLN A 305 8.27 29.14 -15.50
C GLN A 305 9.63 28.49 -15.84
N GLN A 306 9.66 27.88 -17.04
CA GLN A 306 10.82 27.84 -17.95
C GLN A 306 12.03 28.69 -17.46
N GLY A 307 13.06 28.04 -16.88
CA GLY A 307 14.39 28.63 -16.91
C GLY A 307 15.12 28.88 -15.60
N GLN A 308 14.75 28.28 -14.47
CA GLN A 308 15.64 28.30 -13.29
C GLN A 308 15.48 27.04 -12.42
N GLY A 309 16.62 26.52 -11.94
CA GLY A 309 16.76 25.27 -11.21
C GLY A 309 15.86 25.10 -9.99
N PHE A 310 15.79 23.88 -9.52
CA PHE A 310 15.06 23.41 -8.35
C PHE A 310 14.98 24.43 -7.21
N ILE A 311 13.75 24.82 -6.82
CA ILE A 311 13.55 25.56 -5.58
C ILE A 311 13.23 24.57 -4.48
N ILE A 312 14.22 24.20 -3.71
CA ILE A 312 14.04 23.48 -2.45
C ILE A 312 13.42 24.46 -1.45
N PRO A 313 12.34 24.10 -0.74
CA PRO A 313 11.75 24.98 0.27
C PRO A 313 12.81 25.43 1.27
N ARG A 314 12.90 26.72 1.52
CA ARG A 314 13.86 27.28 2.46
C ARG A 314 13.49 26.87 3.89
N PRO A 315 14.30 26.07 4.58
CA PRO A 315 14.04 25.73 5.97
C PRO A 315 13.99 27.00 6.85
N PRO A 316 13.04 27.13 7.79
CA PRO A 316 12.92 28.32 8.64
C PRO A 316 14.21 28.67 9.40
N ILE A 317 14.99 27.66 9.78
CA ILE A 317 16.25 27.80 10.50
C ILE A 317 17.36 28.51 9.67
N VAL A 318 17.25 28.57 8.34
CA VAL A 318 18.27 29.15 7.46
C VAL A 318 18.51 30.65 7.75
N ASP A 319 17.43 31.39 8.03
CA ASP A 319 17.56 32.83 8.37
C ASP A 319 18.26 33.03 9.70
N GLU A 320 18.01 32.16 10.66
CA GLU A 320 18.70 32.15 11.96
C GLU A 320 20.18 31.80 11.78
N LEU A 321 20.47 30.72 11.04
CA LEU A 321 21.87 30.30 10.78
C LEU A 321 22.66 31.36 10.02
N ARG A 322 22.05 32.04 9.04
CA ARG A 322 22.71 33.14 8.29
C ARG A 322 22.95 34.40 9.14
N SER A 323 22.21 34.57 10.24
CA SER A 323 22.41 35.70 11.17
C SER A 323 23.48 35.43 12.21
N MET A 324 23.98 34.21 12.34
CA MET A 324 25.04 33.85 13.30
C MET A 324 26.41 34.39 12.87
N SER A 325 27.19 34.86 13.85
CA SER A 325 28.43 35.57 13.58
C SER A 325 29.66 34.65 13.53
N SER A 326 29.54 33.41 13.98
CA SER A 326 30.65 32.45 14.01
C SER A 326 30.23 31.05 13.50
N TYR A 327 31.21 30.40 12.85
CA TYR A 327 31.03 29.01 12.39
C TYR A 327 30.63 28.04 13.53
N THR A 328 31.22 28.24 14.73
CA THR A 328 30.92 27.38 15.90
C THR A 328 29.45 27.49 16.36
N GLU A 329 28.83 28.68 16.22
CA GLU A 329 27.41 28.85 16.52
C GLU A 329 26.54 28.10 15.51
N ILE A 330 26.88 28.17 14.22
CA ILE A 330 26.23 27.45 13.14
C ILE A 330 26.35 25.93 13.35
N GLU A 331 27.55 25.45 13.65
CA GLU A 331 27.83 24.02 13.88
C GLU A 331 27.02 23.46 15.08
N ASN A 332 27.00 24.20 16.19
CA ASN A 332 26.19 23.79 17.36
C ASN A 332 24.70 23.77 17.05
N ALA A 333 24.16 24.75 16.33
CA ALA A 333 22.77 24.80 15.94
C ALA A 333 22.40 23.65 14.98
N VAL A 334 23.23 23.35 13.99
CA VAL A 334 23.07 22.24 13.07
C VAL A 334 23.20 20.89 13.78
N SER A 335 24.12 20.75 14.73
CA SER A 335 24.28 19.51 15.53
C SER A 335 23.03 19.19 16.34
N ALA A 336 22.30 20.19 16.81
CA ALA A 336 21.05 20.02 17.56
C ALA A 336 19.85 19.59 16.73
N LEU A 337 19.94 19.63 15.38
CA LEU A 337 18.88 19.20 14.49
C LEU A 337 18.83 17.66 14.40
N ASP A 338 17.64 17.13 14.21
CA ASP A 338 17.48 15.71 13.86
C ASP A 338 18.00 15.40 12.43
N HIS A 339 18.15 14.12 12.11
CA HIS A 339 18.70 13.64 10.84
C HIS A 339 17.94 14.14 9.61
N ARG A 340 16.62 14.24 9.73
CA ARG A 340 15.75 14.67 8.63
C ARG A 340 15.91 16.17 8.38
N ALA A 341 15.87 16.97 9.44
CA ALA A 341 16.09 18.40 9.33
C ALA A 341 17.48 18.74 8.75
N LYS A 342 18.52 17.99 9.14
CA LYS A 342 19.87 18.10 8.55
C LYS A 342 19.88 17.76 7.06
N SER A 343 19.19 16.70 6.64
CA SER A 343 19.11 16.32 5.23
C SER A 343 18.41 17.39 4.38
N VAL A 344 17.28 17.91 4.84
CA VAL A 344 16.54 19.00 4.16
C VAL A 344 17.36 20.28 4.12
N LEU A 345 18.05 20.62 5.23
CA LEU A 345 18.92 21.79 5.30
C LEU A 345 20.09 21.66 4.32
N LEU A 346 20.74 20.50 4.23
CA LEU A 346 21.82 20.25 3.29
C LEU A 346 21.35 20.37 1.84
N GLN A 347 20.19 19.79 1.50
CA GLN A 347 19.62 19.92 0.17
C GLN A 347 19.37 21.39 -0.19
N PHE A 348 18.78 22.16 0.72
CA PHE A 348 18.55 23.59 0.50
C PHE A 348 19.86 24.35 0.35
N ALA A 349 20.82 24.12 1.26
CA ALA A 349 22.09 24.81 1.24
C ALA A 349 22.89 24.59 -0.06
N LEU A 350 22.76 23.40 -0.68
CA LEU A 350 23.38 23.06 -1.96
C LEU A 350 22.78 23.79 -3.16
N THR A 351 21.58 24.38 -3.04
CA THR A 351 20.98 25.16 -4.14
C THR A 351 21.70 26.49 -4.37
N ASP A 352 22.33 27.00 -3.33
CA ASP A 352 23.12 28.23 -3.38
C ASP A 352 24.37 28.04 -2.49
N ALA A 353 25.30 27.23 -3.00
CA ALA A 353 26.41 26.70 -2.22
C ALA A 353 27.42 27.79 -1.79
N GLU A 354 27.55 28.86 -2.57
CA GLU A 354 28.48 29.97 -2.22
C GLU A 354 27.98 30.72 -1.00
N ASP A 355 26.69 31.05 -0.94
CA ASP A 355 26.08 31.79 0.17
C ASP A 355 25.85 30.91 1.42
N ASN A 356 25.84 29.60 1.29
CA ASN A 356 25.56 28.66 2.37
C ASN A 356 26.77 27.77 2.74
N LYS A 357 27.99 28.16 2.40
CA LYS A 357 29.21 27.39 2.59
C LYS A 357 29.38 26.87 4.02
N ASP A 358 29.17 27.74 5.02
CA ASP A 358 29.32 27.36 6.42
C ASP A 358 28.23 26.42 6.92
N ILE A 359 26.99 26.53 6.40
CA ILE A 359 25.88 25.62 6.67
C ILE A 359 26.21 24.24 6.11
N ILE A 360 26.70 24.16 4.86
CA ILE A 360 27.11 22.90 4.25
C ILE A 360 28.21 22.21 5.04
N LYS A 361 29.25 22.99 5.44
CA LYS A 361 30.33 22.45 6.27
C LYS A 361 29.83 21.92 7.61
N ALA A 362 28.92 22.64 8.28
CA ALA A 362 28.34 22.21 9.54
C ALA A 362 27.48 20.95 9.38
N CYS A 363 26.71 20.82 8.30
CA CYS A 363 25.99 19.58 8.00
C CYS A 363 26.96 18.42 7.76
N MET A 364 28.06 18.63 7.05
CA MET A 364 29.03 17.58 6.77
C MET A 364 29.78 17.11 8.01
N SER A 365 30.20 18.02 8.94
CA SER A 365 30.85 17.62 10.18
C SER A 365 29.95 16.78 11.08
N THR A 366 28.67 17.09 11.15
CA THR A 366 27.71 16.33 11.95
C THR A 366 27.31 14.97 11.33
N ILE A 367 27.53 14.78 10.02
CA ILE A 367 27.33 13.49 9.35
C ILE A 367 28.33 12.43 9.84
N GLU A 368 29.58 12.82 10.08
CA GLU A 368 30.63 11.92 10.58
C GLU A 368 30.30 11.41 11.99
N GLU A 369 29.92 12.29 12.92
CA GLU A 369 29.52 11.93 14.27
C GLU A 369 28.33 10.96 14.28
N ILE A 370 27.41 11.14 13.36
CA ILE A 370 26.20 10.32 13.26
C ILE A 370 26.54 8.91 12.75
N ASP A 371 27.45 8.79 11.77
CA ASP A 371 27.85 7.47 11.25
C ASP A 371 28.61 6.65 12.30
N GLU A 372 29.46 7.29 13.12
CA GLU A 372 30.20 6.63 14.20
C GLU A 372 29.31 6.11 15.34
N ASN A 373 28.14 6.74 15.57
CA ASN A 373 27.16 6.34 16.59
C ASN A 373 26.10 5.37 16.06
N GLY A 374 26.24 4.84 14.81
CA GLY A 374 25.32 3.89 14.21
C GLY A 374 24.06 4.50 13.59
N TYR A 375 23.97 5.82 13.48
CA TYR A 375 22.88 6.51 12.80
C TYR A 375 23.25 6.75 11.33
N SER A 376 22.57 6.08 10.39
CA SER A 376 22.81 6.33 8.97
C SER A 376 21.94 7.48 8.45
N ILE A 377 22.56 8.59 8.01
CA ILE A 377 21.88 9.51 7.11
C ILE A 377 21.90 8.89 5.72
N VAL A 378 20.73 8.51 5.21
CA VAL A 378 20.59 8.13 3.82
C VAL A 378 20.63 9.42 2.99
N ILE A 379 21.79 9.77 2.47
CA ILE A 379 21.93 10.86 1.50
C ILE A 379 21.45 10.30 0.16
N HIS A 380 20.38 10.91 -0.39
CA HIS A 380 19.86 10.53 -1.71
C HIS A 380 20.99 10.68 -2.77
N PRO A 381 21.09 9.77 -3.77
CA PRO A 381 22.14 9.82 -4.81
C PRO A 381 22.27 11.18 -5.53
N GLU A 382 21.17 11.89 -5.73
CA GLU A 382 21.16 13.24 -6.34
C GLU A 382 21.83 14.28 -5.44
N VAL A 383 21.58 14.23 -4.13
CA VAL A 383 22.26 15.11 -3.14
C VAL A 383 23.74 14.80 -3.09
N ALA A 384 24.10 13.50 -3.11
CA ALA A 384 25.48 13.07 -3.17
C ALA A 384 26.20 13.58 -4.44
N THR A 385 25.53 13.51 -5.59
CA THR A 385 26.06 14.02 -6.87
C THR A 385 26.24 15.54 -6.82
N THR A 386 25.27 16.28 -6.28
CA THR A 386 25.34 17.74 -6.14
C THR A 386 26.47 18.15 -5.19
N LEU A 387 26.61 17.45 -4.05
CA LEU A 387 27.68 17.69 -3.10
C LEU A 387 29.04 17.46 -3.73
N LEU A 388 29.21 16.40 -4.54
CA LEU A 388 30.44 16.13 -5.26
C LEU A 388 30.75 17.22 -6.28
N ASN A 389 29.78 17.67 -7.06
CA ASN A 389 29.95 18.71 -8.06
C ASN A 389 30.38 20.03 -7.40
N VAL A 390 29.80 20.36 -6.24
CA VAL A 390 30.19 21.54 -5.44
C VAL A 390 31.61 21.41 -4.92
N ALA A 391 32.01 20.23 -4.43
CA ALA A 391 33.36 19.96 -3.96
C ALA A 391 34.40 20.04 -5.10
N VAL A 392 34.10 19.44 -6.27
CA VAL A 392 34.94 19.47 -7.47
C VAL A 392 35.04 20.88 -8.07
N GLY A 393 33.99 21.69 -7.92
CA GLY A 393 33.98 23.10 -8.31
C GLY A 393 34.90 24.01 -7.47
N GLY A 394 35.60 23.48 -6.48
CA GLY A 394 36.58 24.22 -5.67
C GLY A 394 35.98 25.02 -4.52
N LEU A 395 34.70 24.83 -4.19
CA LEU A 395 34.04 25.51 -3.07
C LEU A 395 34.52 25.00 -1.71
N PHE A 396 35.02 23.76 -1.65
CA PHE A 396 35.57 23.11 -0.47
C PHE A 396 37.05 22.76 -0.67
N ASP A 397 37.76 22.69 0.43
CA ASP A 397 39.12 22.21 0.44
C ASP A 397 39.22 20.69 0.24
N LYS A 398 40.43 20.20 0.05
CA LYS A 398 40.71 18.80 -0.20
C LYS A 398 40.25 17.88 0.96
N GLU A 399 40.30 18.37 2.22
CA GLU A 399 39.93 17.59 3.40
C GLU A 399 38.45 17.28 3.42
N ASN A 400 37.55 18.24 3.10
CA ASN A 400 36.14 18.04 3.02
C ASN A 400 35.73 17.06 1.89
N PHE A 401 36.49 17.11 0.77
CA PHE A 401 36.29 16.17 -0.33
C PHE A 401 36.70 14.73 0.05
N ASP A 402 37.86 14.59 0.71
CA ASP A 402 38.36 13.30 1.17
C ASP A 402 37.45 12.70 2.26
N PHE A 403 36.85 13.54 3.12
CA PHE A 403 35.80 13.11 4.06
C PHE A 403 34.59 12.54 3.34
N ALA A 404 34.00 13.24 2.39
CA ALA A 404 32.85 12.75 1.62
C ALA A 404 33.12 11.40 0.93
N ARG A 405 34.37 11.19 0.46
CA ARG A 405 34.80 9.90 -0.13
C ARG A 405 34.96 8.77 0.89
N SER A 406 35.27 9.08 2.13
CA SER A 406 35.47 8.08 3.20
C SER A 406 34.16 7.65 3.86
N PHE A 407 33.05 8.32 3.57
CA PHE A 407 31.76 8.04 4.17
C PHE A 407 31.31 6.58 3.97
N LYS A 408 30.90 5.88 5.06
CA LYS A 408 30.70 4.43 5.05
C LYS A 408 29.31 3.96 4.65
N ASN A 409 28.30 4.84 4.67
CA ASN A 409 26.95 4.53 4.23
C ASN A 409 26.82 4.36 2.70
N SER A 410 25.61 4.23 2.17
CA SER A 410 25.34 4.10 0.73
C SER A 410 25.92 5.26 -0.09
N ALA A 411 25.91 6.49 0.45
CA ALA A 411 26.54 7.65 -0.16
C ALA A 411 28.07 7.53 -0.20
N GLY A 412 28.69 7.06 0.87
CA GLY A 412 30.14 6.80 0.93
C GLY A 412 30.58 5.77 -0.11
N ASN A 413 29.78 4.72 -0.35
CA ASN A 413 30.04 3.76 -1.41
C ASN A 413 29.93 4.39 -2.80
N TYR A 414 28.99 5.28 -3.02
CA TYR A 414 28.85 6.04 -4.26
C TYR A 414 30.10 6.90 -4.51
N PHE A 415 30.55 7.68 -3.54
CA PHE A 415 31.73 8.53 -3.67
C PHE A 415 33.04 7.72 -3.90
N ARG A 416 33.19 6.54 -3.29
CA ARG A 416 34.36 5.68 -3.49
C ARG A 416 34.51 5.16 -4.91
N ASN A 417 33.41 4.98 -5.62
CA ASN A 417 33.38 4.42 -6.98
C ASN A 417 33.53 5.49 -8.06
N LEU A 418 33.62 6.76 -7.70
CA LEU A 418 33.85 7.83 -8.68
C LEU A 418 35.32 7.86 -9.10
N PRO A 419 35.60 8.12 -10.40
CA PRO A 419 36.97 8.25 -10.88
C PRO A 419 37.67 9.39 -10.15
N THR A 420 38.89 9.14 -9.72
CA THR A 420 39.78 10.19 -9.15
C THR A 420 40.04 11.21 -10.24
N ALA A 421 39.65 12.45 -10.00
CA ALA A 421 40.04 13.60 -10.84
C ALA A 421 41.54 13.85 -10.75
#